data_62624730112cfa6f6e942a20a9909887
#
_entry.id   62624730112cfa6f6e942a20a9909887
#
_cell.length_a   1.000
_cell.length_b   1.000
_cell.length_c   1.000
_cell.angle_alpha   90.00
_cell.angle_beta   90.00
_cell.angle_gamma   90.00
#
_symmetry.space_group_name_H-M   'P 1'
#
loop_
_entity.id
_entity.type
_entity.pdbx_description
1 polymer ?
#
loop_
_entity_poly.entity_id
_entity_poly.type
_entity_poly.pdbx_seq_one_letter_code
_entity_poly.pdbx_strand_id
1 'polypeptide(L)'
;VIRAALASIQGCFDPLPLRLRTRYRLMSRAAALASIHFPQTADDIAQAKRRLAYEELLLLEMHLLASARSFTQGKAAHVHVFDGPFSRALSAALPFSLTDDQLRAVADIQGRMATDSAMSHLLLGDVGTGKTIVAAFAAAAAADARAQTLMMAPTEVLASQYARALGPLFDAAGITWALLTGSTPDADRRDMLAL
;
A
#
# COMPACT_ATOMS: atom_id res chain seq x y z
N VAL A 1 26.31 30.22 -19.14
CA VAL A 1 26.19 29.29 -17.98
C VAL A 1 25.81 27.91 -18.45
N ILE A 2 24.60 27.68 -19.06
CA ILE A 2 24.08 26.34 -19.42
C ILE A 2 25.02 25.62 -20.42
N ARG A 3 25.51 26.29 -21.47
CA ARG A 3 26.45 25.67 -22.44
C ARG A 3 27.74 25.21 -21.78
N ALA A 4 28.30 25.97 -20.86
CA ALA A 4 29.51 25.59 -20.13
C ALA A 4 29.26 24.39 -19.21
N ALA A 5 28.11 24.35 -18.53
CA ALA A 5 27.70 23.20 -17.72
C ALA A 5 27.46 21.93 -18.56
N LEU A 6 26.85 22.06 -19.75
CA LEU A 6 26.68 20.93 -20.67
C LEU A 6 28.02 20.40 -21.24
N ALA A 7 29.02 21.25 -21.43
CA ALA A 7 30.33 20.79 -21.85
C ALA A 7 31.02 19.92 -20.79
N SER A 8 30.78 20.19 -19.50
CA SER A 8 31.30 19.37 -18.40
C SER A 8 30.56 18.04 -18.20
N ILE A 9 29.40 17.87 -18.81
CA ILE A 9 28.61 16.62 -18.72
C ILE A 9 29.06 15.58 -19.77
N GLN A 10 29.87 15.95 -20.75
CA GLN A 10 30.46 15.00 -21.70
C GLN A 10 31.31 13.97 -20.94
N GLY A 11 30.90 12.70 -20.98
CA GLY A 11 31.49 11.60 -20.22
C GLY A 11 30.86 11.30 -18.87
N CYS A 12 29.82 12.03 -18.46
CA CYS A 12 29.06 11.69 -17.26
C CYS A 12 28.42 10.30 -17.38
N PHE A 13 28.44 9.60 -16.26
CA PHE A 13 27.81 8.30 -16.13
C PHE A 13 26.31 8.39 -16.48
N ASP A 14 25.86 7.52 -17.37
CA ASP A 14 24.44 7.34 -17.67
C ASP A 14 23.88 6.25 -16.75
N PRO A 15 22.96 6.57 -15.82
CA PRO A 15 22.43 5.60 -14.88
C PRO A 15 21.58 4.51 -15.54
N LEU A 16 21.06 4.75 -16.77
CA LEU A 16 20.33 3.75 -17.48
C LEU A 16 21.27 2.80 -18.26
N PRO A 17 21.23 1.49 -17.97
CA PRO A 17 21.99 0.51 -18.73
C PRO A 17 21.69 0.57 -20.23
N LEU A 18 22.73 0.33 -21.06
CA LEU A 18 22.60 0.36 -22.52
C LEU A 18 21.44 -0.55 -23.02
N ARG A 19 21.28 -1.71 -22.39
CA ARG A 19 20.20 -2.65 -22.72
C ARG A 19 18.80 -2.01 -22.60
N LEU A 20 18.55 -1.23 -21.55
CA LEU A 20 17.27 -0.53 -21.40
C LEU A 20 17.12 0.59 -22.43
N ARG A 21 18.18 1.36 -22.64
CA ARG A 21 18.16 2.45 -23.64
C ARG A 21 17.86 1.93 -25.02
N THR A 22 18.49 0.85 -25.44
CA THR A 22 18.24 0.20 -26.73
C THR A 22 16.82 -0.35 -26.83
N ARG A 23 16.36 -1.09 -25.80
CA ARG A 23 15.03 -1.71 -25.78
C ARG A 23 13.90 -0.68 -25.91
N TYR A 24 14.05 0.45 -25.22
CA TYR A 24 13.01 1.49 -25.19
C TYR A 24 13.34 2.68 -26.09
N ARG A 25 14.37 2.58 -26.93
CA ARG A 25 14.81 3.63 -27.85
C ARG A 25 14.98 4.98 -27.15
N LEU A 26 15.69 4.98 -26.03
CA LEU A 26 15.97 6.17 -25.25
C LEU A 26 17.36 6.73 -25.60
N MET A 27 17.44 8.04 -25.79
CA MET A 27 18.72 8.71 -25.97
C MET A 27 19.59 8.64 -24.69
N SER A 28 20.88 8.95 -24.81
CA SER A 28 21.75 9.05 -23.64
C SER A 28 21.34 10.24 -22.75
N ARG A 29 21.73 10.21 -21.48
CA ARG A 29 21.46 11.30 -20.53
C ARG A 29 22.06 12.62 -21.00
N ALA A 30 23.32 12.58 -21.48
CA ALA A 30 24.01 13.77 -22.01
C ALA A 30 23.27 14.35 -23.23
N ALA A 31 22.84 13.50 -24.18
CA ALA A 31 22.04 13.93 -25.33
C ALA A 31 20.69 14.53 -24.89
N ALA A 32 19.99 13.90 -23.93
CA ALA A 32 18.71 14.43 -23.42
C ALA A 32 18.86 15.81 -22.77
N LEU A 33 19.91 15.99 -21.96
CA LEU A 33 20.17 17.28 -21.32
C LEU A 33 20.57 18.35 -22.35
N ALA A 34 21.30 18.00 -23.39
CA ALA A 34 21.62 18.94 -24.47
C ALA A 34 20.34 19.30 -25.26
N SER A 35 19.55 18.32 -25.66
CA SER A 35 18.34 18.52 -26.48
C SER A 35 17.23 19.26 -25.76
N ILE A 36 17.09 19.09 -24.44
CA ILE A 36 16.03 19.82 -23.69
C ILE A 36 16.35 21.33 -23.60
N HIS A 37 17.63 21.70 -23.60
CA HIS A 37 18.07 23.09 -23.50
C HIS A 37 18.33 23.74 -24.87
N PHE A 38 18.76 22.98 -25.83
CA PHE A 38 19.14 23.46 -27.19
C PHE A 38 18.58 22.50 -28.25
N PRO A 39 17.24 22.40 -28.36
CA PRO A 39 16.62 21.52 -29.35
C PRO A 39 16.85 22.05 -30.76
N GLN A 40 17.05 21.16 -31.71
CA GLN A 40 17.08 21.49 -33.13
C GLN A 40 15.71 21.28 -33.78
N THR A 41 14.94 20.34 -33.23
CA THR A 41 13.59 20.00 -33.71
C THR A 41 12.62 19.88 -32.54
N ALA A 42 11.32 19.92 -32.81
CA ALA A 42 10.29 19.67 -31.79
C ALA A 42 10.37 18.23 -31.27
N ASP A 43 10.79 17.27 -32.12
CA ASP A 43 10.95 15.87 -31.69
C ASP A 43 12.09 15.71 -30.66
N ASP A 44 13.16 16.49 -30.78
CA ASP A 44 14.26 16.46 -29.80
C ASP A 44 13.77 16.75 -28.39
N ILE A 45 12.83 17.70 -28.25
CA ILE A 45 12.23 18.05 -26.95
C ILE A 45 11.41 16.85 -26.43
N ALA A 46 10.62 16.24 -27.29
CA ALA A 46 9.77 15.11 -26.91
C ALA A 46 10.61 13.91 -26.46
N GLN A 47 11.67 13.57 -27.22
CA GLN A 47 12.59 12.48 -26.88
C GLN A 47 13.40 12.77 -25.61
N ALA A 48 13.85 14.00 -25.42
CA ALA A 48 14.56 14.41 -24.21
C ALA A 48 13.65 14.30 -22.97
N LYS A 49 12.43 14.85 -23.02
CA LYS A 49 11.44 14.71 -21.95
C LYS A 49 11.14 13.25 -21.63
N ARG A 50 10.90 12.43 -22.65
CA ARG A 50 10.66 11.01 -22.50
C ARG A 50 11.82 10.31 -21.80
N ARG A 51 13.06 10.61 -22.17
CA ARG A 51 14.26 10.03 -21.53
C ARG A 51 14.39 10.42 -20.07
N LEU A 52 14.22 11.70 -19.75
CA LEU A 52 14.34 12.21 -18.37
C LEU A 52 13.21 11.67 -17.48
N ALA A 53 11.97 11.69 -17.97
CA ALA A 53 10.84 11.14 -17.25
C ALA A 53 10.98 9.62 -16.99
N TYR A 54 11.48 8.86 -17.99
CA TYR A 54 11.73 7.44 -17.80
C TYR A 54 12.75 7.17 -16.69
N GLU A 55 13.83 7.94 -16.64
CA GLU A 55 14.86 7.81 -15.59
C GLU A 55 14.28 8.11 -14.21
N GLU A 56 13.58 9.24 -14.07
CA GLU A 56 12.95 9.67 -12.82
C GLU A 56 11.96 8.63 -12.29
N LEU A 57 11.04 8.18 -13.15
CA LEU A 57 10.05 7.18 -12.79
C LEU A 57 10.69 5.82 -12.45
N LEU A 58 11.71 5.40 -13.19
CA LEU A 58 12.42 4.16 -12.90
C LEU A 58 13.11 4.22 -11.53
N LEU A 59 13.79 5.33 -11.22
CA LEU A 59 14.46 5.50 -9.93
C LEU A 59 13.45 5.52 -8.78
N LEU A 60 12.31 6.18 -8.96
CA LEU A 60 11.23 6.19 -8.00
C LEU A 60 10.68 4.76 -7.77
N GLU A 61 10.40 4.04 -8.84
CA GLU A 61 9.89 2.66 -8.77
C GLU A 61 10.89 1.72 -8.08
N MET A 62 12.17 1.83 -8.41
CA MET A 62 13.23 1.07 -7.76
C MET A 62 13.31 1.37 -6.26
N HIS A 63 13.17 2.65 -5.87
CA HIS A 63 13.15 3.05 -4.46
C HIS A 63 11.95 2.46 -3.73
N LEU A 64 10.75 2.55 -4.32
CA LEU A 64 9.53 1.97 -3.75
C LEU A 64 9.63 0.45 -3.59
N LEU A 65 10.14 -0.25 -4.61
CA LEU A 65 10.35 -1.70 -4.54
C LEU A 65 11.40 -2.09 -3.50
N ALA A 66 12.50 -1.34 -3.38
CA ALA A 66 13.51 -1.57 -2.36
C ALA A 66 12.93 -1.36 -0.95
N SER A 67 12.16 -0.29 -0.76
CA SER A 67 11.48 0.01 0.51
C SER A 67 10.44 -1.08 0.87
N ALA A 68 9.64 -1.51 -0.09
CA ALA A 68 8.67 -2.58 0.10
C ALA A 68 9.36 -3.90 0.49
N ARG A 69 10.48 -4.24 -0.19
CA ARG A 69 11.27 -5.44 0.16
C ARG A 69 11.87 -5.33 1.56
N SER A 70 12.43 -4.20 1.94
CA SER A 70 13.00 -4.01 3.28
C SER A 70 11.94 -4.11 4.37
N PHE A 71 10.70 -3.75 4.07
CA PHE A 71 9.57 -3.89 5.00
C PHE A 71 9.20 -5.36 5.25
N THR A 72 9.26 -6.20 4.22
CA THR A 72 8.84 -7.62 4.29
C THR A 72 10.01 -8.58 4.58
N GLN A 73 11.23 -8.26 4.16
CA GLN A 73 12.40 -9.13 4.32
C GLN A 73 12.81 -9.30 5.79
N GLY A 74 12.99 -10.55 6.22
CA GLY A 74 13.52 -10.89 7.54
C GLY A 74 12.56 -10.67 8.71
N LYS A 75 11.32 -10.30 8.45
CA LYS A 75 10.28 -10.21 9.48
C LYS A 75 9.41 -11.46 9.39
N ALA A 76 9.55 -12.33 10.39
CA ALA A 76 8.60 -13.42 10.56
C ALA A 76 7.20 -12.82 10.77
N ALA A 77 6.25 -13.21 9.94
CA ALA A 77 4.85 -12.83 10.09
C ALA A 77 4.10 -13.95 10.81
N HIS A 78 3.06 -13.57 11.52
CA HIS A 78 2.13 -14.53 12.08
C HIS A 78 1.30 -15.14 10.95
N VAL A 79 1.31 -16.47 10.84
CA VAL A 79 0.49 -17.17 9.85
C VAL A 79 -0.96 -17.19 10.33
N HIS A 80 -1.85 -16.64 9.54
CA HIS A 80 -3.27 -16.55 9.87
C HIS A 80 -4.05 -17.70 9.22
N VAL A 81 -5.01 -18.25 9.96
CA VAL A 81 -5.91 -19.29 9.48
C VAL A 81 -7.27 -18.66 9.17
N PHE A 82 -7.78 -18.94 7.99
CA PHE A 82 -9.05 -18.37 7.50
C PHE A 82 -10.09 -19.46 7.44
N ASP A 83 -10.97 -19.51 8.32
CA ASP A 83 -12.12 -20.37 8.50
C ASP A 83 -12.28 -20.74 9.99
N GLY A 84 -11.72 -19.85 10.82
CA GLY A 84 -11.88 -19.97 12.25
C GLY A 84 -13.27 -19.51 12.72
N PRO A 85 -13.56 -19.66 14.01
CA PRO A 85 -14.86 -19.33 14.57
C PRO A 85 -15.25 -17.85 14.38
N PHE A 86 -14.32 -16.92 14.53
CA PHE A 86 -14.59 -15.48 14.40
C PHE A 86 -14.87 -15.09 12.94
N SER A 87 -14.10 -15.62 12.00
CA SER A 87 -14.30 -15.37 10.56
C SER A 87 -15.65 -15.90 10.09
N ARG A 88 -16.06 -17.09 10.53
CA ARG A 88 -17.37 -17.66 10.22
C ARG A 88 -18.50 -16.88 10.87
N ALA A 89 -18.36 -16.51 12.14
CA ALA A 89 -19.36 -15.74 12.86
C ALA A 89 -19.54 -14.35 12.25
N LEU A 90 -18.44 -13.67 11.86
CA LEU A 90 -18.50 -12.40 11.15
C LEU A 90 -19.25 -12.54 9.81
N SER A 91 -18.95 -13.57 9.04
CA SER A 91 -19.64 -13.82 7.76
C SER A 91 -21.13 -14.05 7.96
N ALA A 92 -21.52 -14.79 8.99
CA ALA A 92 -22.93 -15.05 9.33
C ALA A 92 -23.66 -13.81 9.87
N ALA A 93 -22.96 -12.87 10.51
CA ALA A 93 -23.52 -11.64 11.07
C ALA A 93 -23.77 -10.55 10.02
N LEU A 94 -23.27 -10.70 8.80
CA LEU A 94 -23.48 -9.71 7.75
C LEU A 94 -24.97 -9.65 7.33
N PRO A 95 -25.58 -8.45 7.31
CA PRO A 95 -26.96 -8.29 6.86
C PRO A 95 -27.11 -8.28 5.33
N PHE A 96 -26.04 -8.54 4.59
CA PHE A 96 -25.98 -8.55 3.12
C PHE A 96 -24.95 -9.56 2.62
N SER A 97 -25.03 -9.92 1.35
CA SER A 97 -24.02 -10.74 0.69
C SER A 97 -22.88 -9.87 0.17
N LEU A 98 -21.64 -10.35 0.29
CA LEU A 98 -20.48 -9.69 -0.33
C LEU A 98 -20.60 -9.75 -1.85
N THR A 99 -20.14 -8.69 -2.53
CA THR A 99 -20.00 -8.70 -3.98
C THR A 99 -18.82 -9.58 -4.42
N ASP A 100 -18.81 -9.98 -5.68
CA ASP A 100 -17.69 -10.78 -6.24
C ASP A 100 -16.33 -10.09 -6.09
N ASP A 101 -16.30 -8.75 -6.21
CA ASP A 101 -15.07 -7.96 -6.03
C ASP A 101 -14.60 -7.97 -4.58
N GLN A 102 -15.53 -7.87 -3.62
CA GLN A 102 -15.21 -7.97 -2.20
C GLN A 102 -14.73 -9.38 -1.84
N LEU A 103 -15.37 -10.42 -2.37
CA LEU A 103 -14.95 -11.81 -2.17
C LEU A 103 -13.54 -12.04 -2.73
N ARG A 104 -13.23 -11.52 -3.93
CA ARG A 104 -11.88 -11.60 -4.50
C ARG A 104 -10.85 -10.86 -3.64
N ALA A 105 -11.18 -9.67 -3.16
CA ALA A 105 -10.29 -8.88 -2.30
C ALA A 105 -10.03 -9.59 -0.96
N VAL A 106 -11.05 -10.16 -0.34
CA VAL A 106 -10.91 -10.97 0.88
C VAL A 106 -10.02 -12.17 0.61
N ALA A 107 -10.24 -12.92 -0.47
CA ALA A 107 -9.44 -14.10 -0.80
C ALA A 107 -7.97 -13.75 -1.09
N ASP A 108 -7.67 -12.64 -1.78
CA ASP A 108 -6.29 -12.19 -2.03
C ASP A 108 -5.57 -11.81 -0.72
N ILE A 109 -6.23 -11.05 0.15
CA ILE A 109 -5.69 -10.69 1.47
C ILE A 109 -5.45 -11.96 2.30
N GLN A 110 -6.42 -12.87 2.34
CA GLN A 110 -6.32 -14.14 3.03
C GLN A 110 -5.12 -14.96 2.55
N GLY A 111 -4.97 -15.14 1.24
CA GLY A 111 -3.84 -15.86 0.67
C GLY A 111 -2.48 -15.29 1.07
N ARG A 112 -2.38 -13.97 1.21
CA ARG A 112 -1.16 -13.30 1.66
C ARG A 112 -0.93 -13.43 3.16
N MET A 113 -1.97 -13.29 3.98
CA MET A 113 -1.89 -13.44 5.44
C MET A 113 -1.62 -14.89 5.87
N ALA A 114 -1.89 -15.87 5.02
CA ALA A 114 -1.59 -17.29 5.25
C ALA A 114 -0.10 -17.64 5.09
N THR A 115 0.75 -16.68 4.70
CA THR A 115 2.20 -16.88 4.57
C THR A 115 2.95 -16.43 5.82
N ASP A 116 4.17 -16.89 5.98
CA ASP A 116 5.10 -16.49 7.04
C ASP A 116 5.80 -15.14 6.77
N SER A 117 5.41 -14.47 5.69
CA SER A 117 5.97 -13.20 5.24
C SER A 117 5.05 -12.03 5.58
N ALA A 118 5.62 -10.96 6.14
CA ALA A 118 4.85 -9.76 6.45
C ALA A 118 4.18 -9.19 5.20
N MET A 119 2.88 -8.97 5.25
CA MET A 119 2.09 -8.42 4.15
C MET A 119 2.07 -6.89 4.23
N SER A 120 2.27 -6.23 3.07
CA SER A 120 1.89 -4.84 2.83
C SER A 120 0.94 -4.81 1.64
N HIS A 121 -0.32 -4.47 1.87
CA HIS A 121 -1.37 -4.56 0.86
C HIS A 121 -2.16 -3.25 0.78
N LEU A 122 -2.33 -2.74 -0.43
CA LEU A 122 -3.14 -1.56 -0.71
C LEU A 122 -4.48 -1.98 -1.33
N LEU A 123 -5.57 -1.77 -0.59
CA LEU A 123 -6.92 -2.01 -1.08
C LEU A 123 -7.49 -0.72 -1.70
N LEU A 124 -7.69 -0.73 -3.01
CA LEU A 124 -8.27 0.39 -3.75
C LEU A 124 -9.74 0.14 -4.07
N GLY A 125 -10.51 1.21 -4.10
CA GLY A 125 -11.92 1.20 -4.48
C GLY A 125 -12.57 2.55 -4.22
N ASP A 126 -13.68 2.83 -4.88
CA ASP A 126 -14.44 4.06 -4.72
C ASP A 126 -15.08 4.19 -3.32
N VAL A 127 -15.60 5.37 -3.02
CA VAL A 127 -16.38 5.60 -1.79
C VAL A 127 -17.63 4.72 -1.83
N GLY A 128 -17.92 4.04 -0.71
CA GLY A 128 -19.09 3.17 -0.60
C GLY A 128 -18.93 1.75 -1.14
N THR A 129 -17.77 1.38 -1.69
CA THR A 129 -17.54 -0.01 -2.19
C THR A 129 -17.34 -1.05 -1.08
N GLY A 130 -17.43 -0.66 0.20
CA GLY A 130 -17.33 -1.58 1.33
C GLY A 130 -15.91 -2.03 1.68
N LYS A 131 -14.89 -1.24 1.39
CA LYS A 131 -13.49 -1.52 1.80
C LYS A 131 -13.35 -1.86 3.29
N THR A 132 -14.12 -1.20 4.12
CA THR A 132 -14.11 -1.40 5.58
C THR A 132 -14.53 -2.81 5.97
N ILE A 133 -15.48 -3.42 5.24
CA ILE A 133 -15.88 -4.79 5.50
C ILE A 133 -14.80 -5.79 5.10
N VAL A 134 -14.08 -5.55 4.03
CA VAL A 134 -12.92 -6.36 3.64
C VAL A 134 -11.84 -6.33 4.73
N ALA A 135 -11.59 -5.14 5.31
CA ALA A 135 -10.67 -5.00 6.45
C ALA A 135 -11.15 -5.74 7.71
N ALA A 136 -12.48 -5.80 7.94
CA ALA A 136 -13.06 -6.55 9.05
C ALA A 136 -12.80 -8.06 8.94
N PHE A 137 -12.81 -8.63 7.74
CA PHE A 137 -12.43 -10.04 7.52
C PHE A 137 -10.95 -10.30 7.84
N ALA A 138 -10.05 -9.36 7.52
CA ALA A 138 -8.66 -9.47 7.93
C ALA A 138 -8.51 -9.40 9.46
N ALA A 139 -9.27 -8.55 10.13
CA ALA A 139 -9.30 -8.46 11.59
C ALA A 139 -9.84 -9.75 12.24
N ALA A 140 -10.92 -10.32 11.69
CA ALA A 140 -11.47 -11.59 12.17
C ALA A 140 -10.46 -12.75 12.01
N ALA A 141 -9.74 -12.80 10.89
CA ALA A 141 -8.69 -13.79 10.68
C ALA A 141 -7.51 -13.62 11.67
N ALA A 142 -7.17 -12.38 12.03
CA ALA A 142 -6.19 -12.11 13.08
C ALA A 142 -6.69 -12.61 14.45
N ALA A 143 -7.97 -12.37 14.78
CA ALA A 143 -8.59 -12.87 16.00
C ALA A 143 -8.60 -14.42 16.05
N ASP A 144 -8.91 -15.09 14.94
CA ASP A 144 -8.82 -16.56 14.82
C ASP A 144 -7.40 -17.09 15.09
N ALA A 145 -6.39 -16.32 14.71
CA ALA A 145 -4.98 -16.63 14.99
C ALA A 145 -4.51 -16.13 16.38
N ARG A 146 -5.39 -15.63 17.23
CA ARG A 146 -5.09 -15.02 18.54
C ARG A 146 -4.09 -13.86 18.45
N ALA A 147 -4.17 -13.12 17.36
CA ALA A 147 -3.38 -11.91 17.13
C ALA A 147 -4.25 -10.67 17.31
N GLN A 148 -3.63 -9.56 17.70
CA GLN A 148 -4.27 -8.27 17.82
C GLN A 148 -4.32 -7.55 16.46
N THR A 149 -5.41 -6.80 16.23
CA THR A 149 -5.55 -5.91 15.06
C THR A 149 -5.65 -4.47 15.52
N LEU A 150 -4.86 -3.59 14.93
CA LEU A 150 -4.97 -2.15 15.12
C LEU A 150 -5.51 -1.51 13.84
N MET A 151 -6.69 -0.86 13.93
CA MET A 151 -7.27 -0.07 12.85
C MET A 151 -7.06 1.41 13.11
N MET A 152 -6.26 2.08 12.28
CA MET A 152 -5.98 3.50 12.40
C MET A 152 -6.81 4.32 11.42
N ALA A 153 -7.30 5.47 11.88
CA ALA A 153 -7.97 6.46 11.07
C ALA A 153 -7.33 7.84 11.26
N PRO A 154 -7.28 8.67 10.22
CA PRO A 154 -6.65 9.99 10.30
C PRO A 154 -7.40 10.99 11.18
N THR A 155 -8.66 10.73 11.52
CA THR A 155 -9.49 11.60 12.35
C THR A 155 -10.35 10.78 13.31
N GLU A 156 -10.70 11.36 14.47
CA GLU A 156 -11.62 10.76 15.43
C GLU A 156 -13.01 10.47 14.84
N VAL A 157 -13.46 11.33 13.93
CA VAL A 157 -14.76 11.13 13.23
C VAL A 157 -14.74 9.84 12.44
N LEU A 158 -13.67 9.58 11.67
CA LEU A 158 -13.52 8.34 10.91
C LEU A 158 -13.34 7.12 11.83
N ALA A 159 -12.57 7.25 12.91
CA ALA A 159 -12.45 6.17 13.90
C ALA A 159 -13.79 5.80 14.50
N SER A 160 -14.60 6.82 14.86
CA SER A 160 -15.96 6.62 15.38
C SER A 160 -16.90 6.03 14.32
N GLN A 161 -16.74 6.38 13.05
CA GLN A 161 -17.50 5.75 11.96
C GLN A 161 -17.16 4.26 11.80
N TYR A 162 -15.88 3.89 11.89
CA TYR A 162 -15.46 2.49 11.88
C TYR A 162 -16.04 1.72 13.08
N ALA A 163 -15.97 2.29 14.27
CA ALA A 163 -16.52 1.67 15.47
C ALA A 163 -18.05 1.45 15.34
N ARG A 164 -18.80 2.42 14.84
CA ARG A 164 -20.24 2.29 14.62
C ARG A 164 -20.60 1.26 13.55
N ALA A 165 -19.81 1.17 12.49
CA ALA A 165 -20.06 0.26 11.38
C ALA A 165 -19.66 -1.18 11.69
N LEU A 166 -18.51 -1.37 12.35
CA LEU A 166 -17.92 -2.70 12.60
C LEU A 166 -18.22 -3.24 13.99
N GLY A 167 -18.39 -2.37 14.99
CA GLY A 167 -18.62 -2.79 16.38
C GLY A 167 -19.75 -3.82 16.52
N PRO A 168 -20.95 -3.57 16.02
CA PRO A 168 -22.06 -4.55 16.09
C PRO A 168 -21.74 -5.89 15.41
N LEU A 169 -20.93 -5.87 14.35
CA LEU A 169 -20.51 -7.09 13.65
C LEU A 169 -19.46 -7.85 14.46
N PHE A 170 -18.52 -7.15 15.10
CA PHE A 170 -17.51 -7.74 15.96
C PHE A 170 -18.17 -8.31 17.24
N ASP A 171 -19.12 -7.60 17.84
CA ASP A 171 -19.90 -8.09 18.99
C ASP A 171 -20.64 -9.38 18.64
N ALA A 172 -21.32 -9.41 17.49
CA ALA A 172 -22.02 -10.60 17.01
C ALA A 172 -21.07 -11.77 16.69
N ALA A 173 -19.84 -11.46 16.26
CA ALA A 173 -18.80 -12.46 16.01
C ALA A 173 -18.05 -12.89 17.28
N GLY A 174 -18.28 -12.25 18.43
CA GLY A 174 -17.57 -12.51 19.69
C GLY A 174 -16.13 -11.96 19.71
N ILE A 175 -15.83 -10.99 18.86
CA ILE A 175 -14.51 -10.34 18.80
C ILE A 175 -14.49 -9.17 19.78
N THR A 176 -13.62 -9.19 20.76
CA THR A 176 -13.40 -8.06 21.67
C THR A 176 -12.73 -6.90 20.93
N TRP A 177 -13.28 -5.71 21.08
CA TRP A 177 -12.75 -4.51 20.43
C TRP A 177 -12.90 -3.28 21.33
N ALA A 178 -12.10 -2.24 21.08
CA ALA A 178 -12.19 -0.96 21.78
C ALA A 178 -11.92 0.20 20.82
N LEU A 179 -12.54 1.36 21.07
CA LEU A 179 -12.30 2.61 20.35
C LEU A 179 -11.43 3.53 21.21
N LEU A 180 -10.22 3.80 20.72
CA LEU A 180 -9.28 4.72 21.35
C LEU A 180 -9.19 6.02 20.51
N THR A 181 -9.49 7.16 21.13
CA THR A 181 -9.40 8.50 20.52
C THR A 181 -8.61 9.44 21.41
N GLY A 182 -8.32 10.66 20.93
CA GLY A 182 -7.69 11.70 21.74
C GLY A 182 -8.54 12.14 22.93
N SER A 183 -9.87 11.97 22.83
CA SER A 183 -10.83 12.30 23.89
C SER A 183 -11.09 11.17 24.89
N THR A 184 -10.48 9.99 24.70
CA THR A 184 -10.65 8.84 25.64
C THR A 184 -10.00 9.17 26.98
N PRO A 185 -10.72 9.06 28.12
CA PRO A 185 -10.18 9.29 29.45
C PRO A 185 -8.98 8.38 29.77
N ASP A 186 -8.00 8.89 30.55
CA ASP A 186 -6.78 8.15 30.86
C ASP A 186 -7.00 6.84 31.63
N ALA A 187 -8.08 6.77 32.43
CA ALA A 187 -8.45 5.53 33.13
C ALA A 187 -8.87 4.46 32.14
N ASP A 188 -9.82 4.79 31.24
CA ASP A 188 -10.34 3.88 30.21
C ASP A 188 -9.24 3.48 29.24
N ARG A 189 -8.35 4.43 28.90
CA ARG A 189 -7.22 4.18 28.03
C ARG A 189 -6.28 3.09 28.55
N ARG A 190 -6.03 3.08 29.86
CA ARG A 190 -5.16 2.06 30.48
C ARG A 190 -5.80 0.67 30.41
N ASP A 191 -7.10 0.60 30.66
CA ASP A 191 -7.84 -0.66 30.61
C ASP A 191 -7.92 -1.21 29.18
N MET A 192 -8.13 -0.33 28.18
CA MET A 192 -8.12 -0.70 26.76
C MET A 192 -6.76 -1.19 26.26
N LEU A 193 -5.66 -0.63 26.77
CA LEU A 193 -4.30 -1.04 26.39
C LEU A 193 -3.85 -2.33 27.11
N ALA A 194 -4.61 -2.81 28.10
CA ALA A 194 -4.37 -4.06 28.80
C ALA A 194 -5.11 -5.27 28.19
N LEU A 195 -6.01 -5.02 27.22
CA LEU A 195 -6.72 -6.05 26.45
C LEU A 195 -5.79 -6.68 25.41
#